data_98a78f93d66ff167737f07bb50ab32b5
#
_entry.id   98a78f93d66ff167737f07bb50ab32b5
#
_cell.length_a   1.000
_cell.length_b   1.000
_cell.length_c   1.000
_cell.angle_alpha   90.00
_cell.angle_beta   90.00
_cell.angle_gamma   90.00
#
_symmetry.space_group_name_H-M   'P 1'
#
loop_
_entity.id
_entity.type
_entity.pdbx_description
1 polymer ?
#
loop_
_entity_poly.entity_id
_entity_poly.type
_entity_poly.pdbx_seq_one_letter_code
_entity_poly.pdbx_strand_id
1 'polypeptide(L)'
;MARMRKNAVAFSSYITQDLKNIMEFLIEREEITKVVFIRKAVRYFLSGDRVIDKRVMIPRGEPNYISRSALITSYIDIDQKKELEDIAWSQGSNFSAALYQALLE
;
A
#
# COMPACT_ATOMS: atom_id res chain seq x y z
N MET A 1 14.20 2.43 -21.48
CA MET A 1 14.66 2.84 -20.16
C MET A 1 13.51 3.41 -19.34
N ALA A 2 13.35 2.90 -18.16
CA ALA A 2 12.32 3.42 -17.27
C ALA A 2 12.68 4.83 -16.81
N ARG A 3 11.72 5.72 -16.89
CA ARG A 3 11.91 7.09 -16.50
C ARG A 3 11.01 7.41 -15.32
N MET A 4 11.53 8.08 -14.32
CA MET A 4 10.72 8.57 -13.21
C MET A 4 9.69 9.57 -13.72
N ARG A 5 8.46 9.41 -13.28
CA ARG A 5 7.43 10.38 -13.59
C ARG A 5 7.70 11.66 -12.80
N LYS A 6 7.38 12.81 -13.39
CA LYS A 6 7.55 14.08 -12.72
C LYS A 6 6.81 14.17 -11.40
N ASN A 7 5.67 13.47 -11.32
CA ASN A 7 4.80 13.52 -10.14
C ASN A 7 5.01 12.35 -9.20
N ALA A 8 6.06 11.56 -9.39
CA ALA A 8 6.34 10.45 -8.51
C ALA A 8 7.01 10.93 -7.22
N VAL A 9 6.57 10.37 -6.09
CA VAL A 9 7.16 10.67 -4.79
C VAL A 9 7.57 9.37 -4.13
N ALA A 10 8.65 9.41 -3.37
CA ALA A 10 9.12 8.26 -2.61
C ALA A 10 8.23 8.06 -1.39
N PHE A 11 8.06 6.79 -1.01
CA PHE A 11 7.39 6.48 0.24
C PHE A 11 8.04 5.27 0.90
N SER A 12 7.83 5.16 2.21
CA SER A 12 8.21 3.99 2.99
C SER A 12 7.01 3.58 3.83
N SER A 13 6.76 2.29 3.92
CA SER A 13 5.64 1.80 4.70
C SER A 13 5.93 0.40 5.21
N TYR A 14 5.24 -0.01 6.26
CA TYR A 14 5.36 -1.36 6.81
C TYR A 14 4.15 -2.19 6.43
N ILE A 15 4.41 -3.42 6.01
CA ILE A 15 3.39 -4.42 5.71
C ILE A 15 3.75 -5.71 6.43
N THR A 16 2.87 -6.71 6.36
CA THR A 16 3.22 -8.01 6.95
C THR A 16 4.29 -8.69 6.09
N GLN A 17 5.09 -9.53 6.73
CA GLN A 17 6.11 -10.28 5.99
C GLN A 17 5.46 -11.21 4.97
N ASP A 18 4.34 -11.82 5.31
CA ASP A 18 3.61 -12.70 4.40
C ASP A 18 3.18 -11.96 3.14
N LEU A 19 2.62 -10.75 3.29
CA LEU A 19 2.20 -9.96 2.15
C LEU A 19 3.39 -9.56 1.29
N LYS A 20 4.50 -9.19 1.92
CA LYS A 20 5.72 -8.85 1.20
C LYS A 20 6.22 -10.03 0.37
N ASN A 21 6.20 -11.23 0.94
CA ASN A 21 6.62 -12.44 0.24
C ASN A 21 5.73 -12.72 -0.96
N ILE A 22 4.41 -12.58 -0.80
CA ILE A 22 3.45 -12.77 -1.89
C ILE A 22 3.69 -11.74 -2.98
N MET A 23 3.89 -10.49 -2.59
CA MET A 23 4.14 -9.40 -3.53
C MET A 23 5.39 -9.67 -4.35
N GLU A 24 6.47 -10.08 -3.71
CA GLU A 24 7.73 -10.38 -4.39
C GLU A 24 7.58 -11.55 -5.35
N PHE A 25 6.83 -12.57 -4.95
CA PHE A 25 6.54 -13.72 -5.81
C PHE A 25 5.78 -13.28 -7.07
N LEU A 26 4.75 -12.46 -6.91
CA LEU A 26 3.94 -12.01 -8.03
C LEU A 26 4.72 -11.07 -8.96
N ILE A 27 5.55 -10.21 -8.41
CA ILE A 27 6.40 -9.31 -9.19
C ILE A 27 7.33 -10.13 -10.08
N GLU A 28 7.96 -11.16 -9.51
CA GLU A 28 8.85 -12.02 -10.28
C GLU A 28 8.10 -12.83 -11.33
N ARG A 29 6.98 -13.43 -10.95
CA ARG A 29 6.19 -14.26 -11.87
C ARG A 29 5.66 -13.46 -13.05
N GLU A 30 5.19 -12.24 -12.82
CA GLU A 30 4.61 -11.39 -13.86
C GLU A 30 5.66 -10.56 -14.59
N GLU A 31 6.91 -10.64 -14.17
CA GLU A 31 8.03 -9.89 -14.76
C GLU A 31 7.77 -8.38 -14.81
N ILE A 32 7.22 -7.84 -13.73
CA ILE A 32 6.97 -6.40 -13.61
C ILE A 32 7.86 -5.83 -12.51
N THR A 33 7.90 -4.50 -12.41
CA THR A 33 8.65 -3.84 -11.36
C THR A 33 7.79 -3.66 -10.11
N LYS A 34 8.44 -3.44 -8.97
CA LYS A 34 7.74 -3.14 -7.73
C LYS A 34 6.88 -1.88 -7.86
N VAL A 35 7.40 -0.85 -8.54
CA VAL A 35 6.66 0.39 -8.77
C VAL A 35 5.37 0.12 -9.53
N VAL A 36 5.45 -0.67 -10.60
CA VAL A 36 4.27 -1.00 -11.41
C VAL A 36 3.26 -1.79 -10.59
N PHE A 37 3.73 -2.77 -9.82
CA PHE A 37 2.84 -3.58 -8.98
C PHE A 37 2.06 -2.70 -8.00
N ILE A 38 2.77 -1.85 -7.28
CA ILE A 38 2.16 -1.00 -6.25
C ILE A 38 1.17 -0.01 -6.89
N ARG A 39 1.55 0.59 -8.02
CA ARG A 39 0.67 1.54 -8.70
C ARG A 39 -0.62 0.88 -9.17
N LYS A 40 -0.53 -0.35 -9.68
CA LYS A 40 -1.72 -1.09 -10.11
C LYS A 40 -2.61 -1.45 -8.94
N ALA A 41 -2.01 -1.88 -7.83
CA ALA A 41 -2.76 -2.23 -6.62
C ALA A 41 -3.49 -1.01 -6.07
N VAL A 42 -2.82 0.13 -6.00
CA VAL A 42 -3.43 1.38 -5.54
C VAL A 42 -4.55 1.80 -6.47
N ARG A 43 -4.33 1.71 -7.77
CA ARG A 43 -5.37 2.06 -8.75
C ARG A 43 -6.61 1.19 -8.58
N TYR A 44 -6.42 -0.10 -8.38
CA TYR A 44 -7.52 -1.03 -8.15
C TYR A 44 -8.31 -0.63 -6.89
N PHE A 45 -7.60 -0.35 -5.81
CA PHE A 45 -8.23 0.08 -4.56
C PHE A 45 -9.03 1.37 -4.74
N LEU A 46 -8.46 2.35 -5.45
CA LEU A 46 -9.09 3.65 -5.66
C LEU A 46 -10.30 3.56 -6.58
N SER A 47 -10.38 2.53 -7.43
CA SER A 47 -11.52 2.33 -8.31
C SER A 47 -12.67 1.58 -7.65
N GLY A 48 -12.45 1.04 -6.43
CA GLY A 48 -13.46 0.30 -5.68
C GLY A 48 -14.11 1.14 -4.59
N ASP A 49 -14.48 0.48 -3.50
CA ASP A 49 -15.19 1.13 -2.39
C ASP A 49 -14.35 2.03 -1.53
N ARG A 50 -13.02 1.92 -1.63
CA ARG A 50 -12.07 2.76 -0.89
C ARG A 50 -12.25 2.63 0.63
N VAL A 51 -12.53 1.42 1.12
CA VAL A 51 -12.75 1.17 2.54
C VAL A 51 -11.56 0.46 3.14
N ILE A 52 -11.06 0.98 4.26
CA ILE A 52 -10.01 0.32 5.03
C ILE A 52 -10.69 -0.64 6.00
N ASP A 53 -10.33 -1.92 5.90
CA ASP A 53 -10.91 -2.96 6.74
C ASP A 53 -10.63 -2.65 8.22
N LYS A 54 -11.62 -2.85 9.07
CA LYS A 54 -11.48 -2.61 10.52
C LYS A 54 -10.34 -3.42 11.13
N ARG A 55 -10.05 -4.60 10.58
CA ARG A 55 -8.94 -5.43 11.07
C ARG A 55 -7.59 -4.79 10.81
N VAL A 56 -7.47 -3.96 9.77
CA VAL A 56 -6.25 -3.22 9.49
C VAL A 56 -6.04 -2.09 10.49
N MET A 57 -7.13 -1.57 11.05
CA MET A 57 -7.10 -0.41 11.94
C MET A 57 -7.06 -0.78 13.43
N ILE A 58 -6.91 -2.06 13.76
CA ILE A 58 -6.81 -2.48 15.17
C ILE A 58 -5.57 -1.86 15.80
N PRO A 59 -5.71 -1.17 16.94
CA PRO A 59 -4.56 -0.52 17.58
C PRO A 59 -3.50 -1.49 18.06
N ARG A 60 -2.26 -1.02 18.07
CA ARG A 60 -1.15 -1.78 18.64
C ARG A 60 -1.44 -2.08 20.11
N GLY A 61 -1.18 -3.31 20.52
CA GLY A 61 -1.45 -3.76 21.88
C GLY A 61 -2.73 -4.54 22.03
N GLU A 62 -3.64 -4.47 21.06
CA GLU A 62 -4.84 -5.28 21.06
C GLU A 62 -4.52 -6.70 20.60
N PRO A 63 -5.23 -7.74 21.13
CA PRO A 63 -4.93 -9.13 20.79
C PRO A 63 -4.97 -9.46 19.31
N ASN A 64 -5.82 -8.77 18.55
CA ASN A 64 -5.98 -9.04 17.13
C ASN A 64 -5.16 -8.10 16.24
N TYR A 65 -4.22 -7.36 16.83
CA TYR A 65 -3.38 -6.46 16.07
C TYR A 65 -2.55 -7.23 15.03
N ILE A 66 -2.59 -6.75 13.79
CA ILE A 66 -1.79 -7.33 12.71
C ILE A 66 -0.44 -6.63 12.71
N SER A 67 0.61 -7.37 13.07
CA SER A 67 1.96 -6.83 13.09
C SER A 67 2.49 -6.61 11.67
N ARG A 68 2.91 -5.39 11.38
CA ARG A 68 3.46 -5.02 10.09
C ARG A 68 4.92 -4.63 10.30
N SER A 69 5.81 -5.60 10.14
CA SER A 69 7.23 -5.43 10.43
C SER A 69 8.12 -5.40 9.19
N ALA A 70 7.58 -5.72 8.03
CA ALA A 70 8.36 -5.72 6.80
C ALA A 70 8.29 -4.34 6.13
N LEU A 71 9.45 -3.70 5.99
CA LEU A 71 9.53 -2.38 5.37
C LEU A 71 9.55 -2.50 3.85
N ILE A 72 8.74 -1.72 3.19
CA ILE A 72 8.85 -1.55 1.74
C ILE A 72 9.09 -0.09 1.43
N THR A 73 9.90 0.16 0.41
CA THR A 73 10.17 1.50 -0.10
C THR A 73 9.98 1.48 -1.60
N SER A 74 9.35 2.49 -2.14
CA SER A 74 9.13 2.59 -3.58
C SER A 74 8.68 4.01 -3.93
N TYR A 75 8.10 4.15 -5.11
CA TYR A 75 7.57 5.41 -5.59
C TYR A 75 6.11 5.25 -5.98
N ILE A 76 5.35 6.30 -5.81
CA ILE A 76 3.93 6.33 -6.14
C ILE A 76 3.62 7.70 -6.71
N ASP A 77 2.59 7.80 -7.55
CA ASP A 77 2.17 9.09 -8.07
C ASP A 77 1.69 9.97 -6.92
N ILE A 78 2.04 11.26 -6.96
CA ILE A 78 1.67 12.18 -5.89
C ILE A 78 0.16 12.26 -5.70
N ASP A 79 -0.60 12.17 -6.79
CA ASP A 79 -2.06 12.19 -6.72
C ASP A 79 -2.59 10.95 -6.01
N GLN A 80 -2.02 9.78 -6.28
CA GLN A 80 -2.41 8.55 -5.60
C GLN A 80 -2.10 8.61 -4.12
N LYS A 81 -0.93 9.14 -3.77
CA LYS A 81 -0.55 9.29 -2.37
C LYS A 81 -1.53 10.19 -1.64
N LYS A 82 -1.87 11.31 -2.26
CA LYS A 82 -2.82 12.26 -1.68
C LYS A 82 -4.19 11.63 -1.48
N GLU A 83 -4.68 10.89 -2.47
CA GLU A 83 -5.96 10.21 -2.36
C GLU A 83 -5.96 9.18 -1.23
N LEU A 84 -4.87 8.41 -1.09
CA LEU A 84 -4.77 7.44 0.01
C LEU A 84 -4.73 8.15 1.37
N GLU A 85 -4.03 9.27 1.45
CA GLU A 85 -3.98 10.06 2.68
C GLU A 85 -5.36 10.62 3.05
N ASP A 86 -6.09 11.12 2.05
CA ASP A 86 -7.43 11.65 2.27
C ASP A 86 -8.41 10.56 2.72
N ILE A 87 -8.33 9.39 2.11
CA ILE A 87 -9.15 8.24 2.49
C ILE A 87 -8.83 7.82 3.92
N ALA A 88 -7.55 7.71 4.25
CA ALA A 88 -7.12 7.33 5.58
C ALA A 88 -7.60 8.34 6.62
N TRP A 89 -7.46 9.62 6.32
CA TRP A 89 -7.89 10.68 7.21
C TRP A 89 -9.39 10.60 7.48
N SER A 90 -10.19 10.41 6.43
CA SER A 90 -11.64 10.34 6.55
C SER A 90 -12.12 9.14 7.35
N GLN A 91 -11.30 8.09 7.44
CA GLN A 91 -11.64 6.86 8.18
C GLN A 91 -10.89 6.74 9.52
N GLY A 92 -10.23 7.81 9.94
CA GLY A 92 -9.51 7.81 11.22
C GLY A 92 -8.26 6.94 11.22
N SER A 93 -7.59 6.84 10.09
CA SER A 93 -6.42 5.98 9.93
C SER A 93 -5.23 6.78 9.39
N ASN A 94 -4.26 6.10 8.80
CA ASN A 94 -3.06 6.75 8.26
C ASN A 94 -2.69 6.16 6.90
N PHE A 95 -1.73 6.80 6.23
CA PHE A 95 -1.28 6.39 4.91
C PHE A 95 -0.84 4.92 4.88
N SER A 96 -0.07 4.48 5.87
CA SER A 96 0.42 3.11 5.92
C SER A 96 -0.72 2.09 5.93
N ALA A 97 -1.78 2.36 6.69
CA ALA A 97 -2.93 1.47 6.74
C ALA A 97 -3.67 1.46 5.41
N ALA A 98 -3.84 2.62 4.78
CA ALA A 98 -4.50 2.70 3.47
C ALA A 98 -3.70 1.97 2.41
N LEU A 99 -2.39 2.14 2.41
CA LEU A 99 -1.52 1.44 1.46
C LEU A 99 -1.56 -0.07 1.68
N TYR A 100 -1.50 -0.50 2.93
CA TYR A 100 -1.58 -1.92 3.26
C TYR A 100 -2.90 -2.52 2.75
N GLN A 101 -4.02 -1.82 2.96
CA GLN A 101 -5.32 -2.26 2.46
C GLN A 101 -5.31 -2.37 0.93
N ALA A 102 -4.73 -1.38 0.25
CA ALA A 102 -4.63 -1.41 -1.21
C ALA A 102 -3.85 -2.64 -1.70
N LEU A 103 -2.77 -2.97 -1.01
CA LEU A 103 -1.94 -4.12 -1.39
C LEU A 103 -2.62 -5.46 -1.09
N LEU A 104 -3.55 -5.50 -0.14
CA LEU A 104 -4.31 -6.71 0.17
C LEU A 104 -5.32 -7.06 -0.92
N GLU A 105 -5.73 -6.08 -1.67
CA GLU A 105 -6.69 -6.27 -2.75
C GLU A 105 -5.98 -6.54 -4.06
#